data_d8af7f8717b85e108398b42ee430f4dc
#
_entry.id   d8af7f8717b85e108398b42ee430f4dc
#
_cell.length_a   1.000
_cell.length_b   1.000
_cell.length_c   1.000
_cell.angle_alpha   90.00
_cell.angle_beta   90.00
_cell.angle_gamma   90.00
#
_symmetry.space_group_name_H-M   'P 1'
#
loop_
_entity.id
_entity.type
_entity.pdbx_description
1 polymer ?
#
loop_
_entity_poly.entity_id
_entity_poly.type
_entity_poly.pdbx_seq_one_letter_code
_entity_poly.pdbx_strand_id
1 'polypeptide(L)'
;MNRRDFSRSALWGALGVFSAAVCPNLVRAAAPIKIGLLAPLSGPLTRVGETNRHCAMLAIEEINAAGGLLGRPLELAVEDTQMSTAVTLEKARQLLMRDEVAMLTGMVLPSEREAALQAAKTAARLVVYPNFDEGRCDPLLLSTGLSVAQRVEPLITWLMRGGGKSVSAVVSDVGSNRKVLVPALETAVSRHGGRLLNVYWLPFGTRDYGAVLQRIAAQQPQLVWHSIGDDPVTFVKQYRSFAMRPQLVTDIAHESLSIATAGASTGAIGVSSYFMSIDSAENHRFLARYTARVADTRAPRLGPYAVMLPHGECTYAGIRLFAQAAQDAGSVEVMHVKTALSGISLNLPRGKTGVSRAGDHVTCMTRIGQAQADNSFALLDSVGPILPTCQG
;
A
#
# COMPACT_ATOMS: atom_id res chain seq x y z
N MET A 1 -98.40 -44.95 -10.38
CA MET A 1 -98.89 -44.87 -9.03
C MET A 1 -97.89 -44.18 -8.14
N ASN A 2 -98.27 -43.04 -7.66
CA ASN A 2 -97.91 -42.42 -6.39
C ASN A 2 -96.45 -42.19 -6.07
N ARG A 3 -96.02 -41.03 -5.84
CA ARG A 3 -96.26 -39.88 -4.94
C ARG A 3 -95.00 -39.55 -4.25
N ARG A 4 -94.53 -38.30 -4.36
CA ARG A 4 -94.33 -37.32 -3.26
C ARG A 4 -93.22 -37.70 -2.29
N ASP A 5 -92.33 -36.90 -1.87
CA ASP A 5 -92.29 -35.48 -1.54
C ASP A 5 -90.86 -35.00 -1.12
N PHE A 6 -90.72 -33.68 -1.23
CA PHE A 6 -90.00 -32.77 -0.35
C PHE A 6 -88.48 -32.69 -0.31
N SER A 7 -88.03 -31.67 -1.01
CA SER A 7 -87.08 -30.62 -0.57
C SER A 7 -86.36 -30.75 0.74
N ARG A 8 -85.05 -30.50 0.70
CA ARG A 8 -84.33 -29.56 1.62
C ARG A 8 -83.08 -29.06 0.99
N SER A 9 -83.04 -27.77 0.78
CA SER A 9 -81.91 -26.94 0.42
C SER A 9 -80.78 -27.03 1.49
N ALA A 10 -79.60 -27.24 1.09
CA ALA A 10 -78.44 -26.91 1.90
C ALA A 10 -77.45 -26.12 1.03
N LEU A 11 -77.40 -24.81 1.26
CA LEU A 11 -76.36 -23.90 0.77
C LEU A 11 -75.04 -24.36 1.40
N TRP A 12 -74.10 -24.76 0.60
CA TRP A 12 -72.67 -24.83 0.98
C TRP A 12 -71.96 -23.65 0.31
N GLY A 13 -71.63 -22.62 1.12
CA GLY A 13 -70.82 -21.49 0.74
C GLY A 13 -69.40 -21.96 0.41
N ALA A 14 -68.98 -21.79 -0.80
CA ALA A 14 -67.61 -21.92 -1.22
C ALA A 14 -66.80 -20.77 -0.64
N LEU A 15 -66.09 -20.97 0.45
CA LEU A 15 -64.97 -20.13 0.93
C LEU A 15 -63.81 -20.31 -0.03
N GLY A 16 -63.72 -19.37 -0.98
CA GLY A 16 -62.53 -19.22 -1.85
C GLY A 16 -61.37 -18.77 -1.00
N VAL A 17 -60.44 -19.68 -0.69
CA VAL A 17 -59.11 -19.35 -0.15
C VAL A 17 -58.31 -18.73 -1.29
N PHE A 18 -58.28 -17.39 -1.31
CA PHE A 18 -57.29 -16.67 -2.11
C PHE A 18 -55.90 -16.96 -1.51
N SER A 19 -55.22 -17.97 -2.01
CA SER A 19 -53.75 -18.12 -1.83
C SER A 19 -53.10 -16.98 -2.57
N ALA A 20 -52.74 -15.92 -1.83
CA ALA A 20 -51.82 -14.92 -2.31
C ALA A 20 -50.47 -15.63 -2.58
N ALA A 21 -50.20 -15.94 -3.83
CA ALA A 21 -48.90 -16.37 -4.29
C ALA A 21 -47.93 -15.24 -3.94
N VAL A 22 -47.21 -15.37 -2.84
CA VAL A 22 -46.01 -14.55 -2.54
C VAL A 22 -45.02 -14.91 -3.63
N CYS A 23 -45.02 -14.16 -4.75
CA CYS A 23 -43.90 -14.18 -5.68
C CYS A 23 -42.67 -13.75 -4.88
N PRO A 24 -41.65 -14.61 -4.72
CA PRO A 24 -40.38 -14.13 -4.19
C PRO A 24 -39.93 -13.04 -5.18
N ASN A 25 -39.93 -11.80 -4.74
CA ASN A 25 -39.23 -10.73 -5.45
C ASN A 25 -37.79 -11.27 -5.64
N LEU A 26 -37.47 -11.69 -6.85
CA LEU A 26 -36.09 -11.88 -7.28
C LEU A 26 -35.41 -10.51 -7.12
N VAL A 27 -34.86 -10.28 -5.94
CA VAL A 27 -33.97 -9.14 -5.70
C VAL A 27 -32.84 -9.34 -6.70
N ARG A 28 -32.93 -8.67 -7.83
CA ARG A 28 -31.86 -8.64 -8.83
C ARG A 28 -30.64 -8.13 -8.10
N ALA A 29 -29.67 -9.02 -7.87
CA ALA A 29 -28.44 -8.64 -7.21
C ALA A 29 -27.89 -7.40 -7.91
N ALA A 30 -27.67 -6.32 -7.15
CA ALA A 30 -27.16 -5.08 -7.72
C ALA A 30 -25.81 -5.37 -8.38
N ALA A 31 -25.58 -4.80 -9.56
CA ALA A 31 -24.33 -5.01 -10.29
C ALA A 31 -23.11 -4.66 -9.39
N PRO A 32 -22.05 -5.44 -9.41
CA PRO A 32 -20.88 -5.22 -8.54
C PRO A 32 -20.22 -3.86 -8.80
N ILE A 33 -19.59 -3.32 -7.78
CA ILE A 33 -18.68 -2.19 -7.92
C ILE A 33 -17.28 -2.77 -8.16
N LYS A 34 -16.64 -2.39 -9.26
CA LYS A 34 -15.31 -2.92 -9.60
C LYS A 34 -14.19 -2.03 -9.12
N ILE A 35 -13.13 -2.64 -8.59
CA ILE A 35 -11.87 -2.00 -8.23
C ILE A 35 -10.82 -2.42 -9.26
N GLY A 36 -10.13 -1.47 -9.87
CA GLY A 36 -9.05 -1.73 -10.83
C GLY A 36 -7.70 -1.88 -10.14
N LEU A 37 -7.03 -2.99 -10.34
CA LEU A 37 -5.66 -3.23 -9.90
C LEU A 37 -4.72 -3.19 -11.11
N LEU A 38 -3.85 -2.20 -11.13
CA LEU A 38 -2.71 -2.08 -12.04
C LEU A 38 -1.46 -2.49 -11.27
N ALA A 39 -0.94 -3.68 -11.51
CA ALA A 39 0.18 -4.20 -10.74
C ALA A 39 1.22 -4.85 -11.65
N PRO A 40 2.52 -4.80 -11.31
CA PRO A 40 3.55 -5.52 -12.06
C PRO A 40 3.45 -7.01 -11.73
N LEU A 41 2.72 -7.77 -12.56
CA LEU A 41 2.55 -9.21 -12.42
C LEU A 41 3.57 -10.03 -13.22
N SER A 42 4.42 -9.34 -13.98
CA SER A 42 5.57 -9.88 -14.70
C SER A 42 6.83 -9.04 -14.42
N GLY A 43 8.02 -9.63 -14.72
CA GLY A 43 9.30 -8.94 -14.53
C GLY A 43 9.80 -8.90 -13.07
N PRO A 44 10.81 -8.07 -12.76
CA PRO A 44 11.52 -8.13 -11.47
C PRO A 44 10.70 -7.70 -10.26
N LEU A 45 9.60 -6.96 -10.43
CA LEU A 45 8.71 -6.54 -9.34
C LEU A 45 7.46 -7.42 -9.19
N THR A 46 7.40 -8.59 -9.84
CA THR A 46 6.25 -9.52 -9.76
C THR A 46 5.83 -9.81 -8.33
N ARG A 47 6.79 -9.97 -7.40
CA ARG A 47 6.49 -10.22 -5.99
C ARG A 47 5.74 -9.06 -5.33
N VAL A 48 6.04 -7.83 -5.71
CA VAL A 48 5.30 -6.64 -5.21
C VAL A 48 3.88 -6.67 -5.76
N GLY A 49 3.74 -6.90 -7.07
CA GLY A 49 2.43 -6.98 -7.73
C GLY A 49 1.54 -8.08 -7.16
N GLU A 50 2.08 -9.28 -6.94
CA GLU A 50 1.35 -10.38 -6.31
C GLU A 50 0.93 -10.06 -4.87
N THR A 51 1.80 -9.42 -4.10
CA THR A 51 1.46 -8.97 -2.75
C THR A 51 0.30 -7.96 -2.78
N ASN A 52 0.35 -6.99 -3.69
CA ASN A 52 -0.73 -6.02 -3.88
C ASN A 52 -2.04 -6.71 -4.27
N ARG A 53 -1.99 -7.68 -5.19
CA ARG A 53 -3.16 -8.46 -5.62
C ARG A 53 -3.79 -9.24 -4.47
N HIS A 54 -3.00 -9.97 -3.69
CA HIS A 54 -3.50 -10.73 -2.55
C HIS A 54 -4.12 -9.84 -1.48
N CYS A 55 -3.49 -8.70 -1.18
CA CYS A 55 -4.01 -7.75 -0.19
C CYS A 55 -5.25 -6.99 -0.69
N ALA A 56 -5.35 -6.70 -1.99
CA ALA A 56 -6.56 -6.15 -2.58
C ALA A 56 -7.74 -7.12 -2.45
N MET A 57 -7.51 -8.41 -2.75
CA MET A 57 -8.53 -9.45 -2.59
C MET A 57 -8.98 -9.60 -1.13
N LEU A 58 -8.05 -9.54 -0.16
CA LEU A 58 -8.40 -9.56 1.26
C LEU A 58 -9.31 -8.42 1.67
N ALA A 59 -8.99 -7.18 1.24
CA ALA A 59 -9.82 -6.02 1.53
C ALA A 59 -11.23 -6.18 0.95
N ILE A 60 -11.32 -6.62 -0.29
CA ILE A 60 -12.60 -6.84 -0.99
C ILE A 60 -13.43 -7.92 -0.30
N GLU A 61 -12.82 -9.03 0.08
CA GLU A 61 -13.52 -10.11 0.80
C GLU A 61 -14.09 -9.65 2.14
N GLU A 62 -13.32 -8.86 2.90
CA GLU A 62 -13.79 -8.30 4.16
C GLU A 62 -14.96 -7.33 3.98
N ILE A 63 -14.89 -6.47 2.97
CA ILE A 63 -15.97 -5.53 2.66
C ILE A 63 -17.22 -6.31 2.22
N ASN A 64 -17.05 -7.32 1.37
CA ASN A 64 -18.16 -8.14 0.89
C ASN A 64 -18.81 -8.95 2.03
N ALA A 65 -18.01 -9.50 2.94
CA ALA A 65 -18.52 -10.21 4.12
C ALA A 65 -19.30 -9.29 5.08
N ALA A 66 -19.01 -7.98 5.06
CA ALA A 66 -19.73 -6.96 5.82
C ALA A 66 -20.97 -6.40 5.08
N GLY A 67 -21.37 -6.96 3.94
CA GLY A 67 -22.54 -6.52 3.17
C GLY A 67 -22.21 -5.73 1.90
N GLY A 68 -20.96 -5.64 1.52
CA GLY A 68 -20.50 -4.94 0.32
C GLY A 68 -20.37 -3.43 0.51
N LEU A 69 -20.19 -2.72 -0.59
CA LEU A 69 -20.13 -1.26 -0.64
C LEU A 69 -21.45 -0.72 -1.20
N LEU A 70 -22.13 0.13 -0.45
CA LEU A 70 -23.46 0.66 -0.83
C LEU A 70 -24.46 -0.47 -1.13
N GLY A 71 -24.41 -1.60 -0.40
CA GLY A 71 -25.24 -2.77 -0.63
C GLY A 71 -24.92 -3.56 -1.90
N ARG A 72 -23.77 -3.34 -2.52
CA ARG A 72 -23.30 -3.98 -3.74
C ARG A 72 -21.99 -4.73 -3.47
N PRO A 73 -21.78 -5.93 -4.02
CA PRO A 73 -20.51 -6.61 -3.90
C PRO A 73 -19.40 -5.85 -4.62
N LEU A 74 -18.17 -5.94 -4.07
CA LEU A 74 -16.97 -5.49 -4.75
C LEU A 74 -16.36 -6.62 -5.58
N GLU A 75 -15.81 -6.30 -6.74
CA GLU A 75 -15.04 -7.19 -7.60
C GLU A 75 -13.69 -6.57 -7.95
N LEU A 76 -12.66 -7.42 -8.14
CA LEU A 76 -11.32 -6.98 -8.53
C LEU A 76 -11.12 -7.25 -10.03
N ALA A 77 -10.86 -6.19 -10.80
CA ALA A 77 -10.37 -6.26 -12.16
C ALA A 77 -8.85 -6.03 -12.16
N VAL A 78 -8.08 -6.95 -12.75
CA VAL A 78 -6.61 -6.99 -12.64
C VAL A 78 -5.97 -6.87 -14.00
N GLU A 79 -4.99 -5.98 -14.13
CA GLU A 79 -4.15 -5.83 -15.34
C GLU A 79 -2.67 -5.74 -14.97
N ASP A 80 -1.84 -6.40 -15.78
CA ASP A 80 -0.37 -6.36 -15.63
C ASP A 80 0.21 -5.09 -16.27
N THR A 81 0.91 -4.29 -15.49
CA THR A 81 1.58 -3.08 -15.96
C THR A 81 2.86 -3.38 -16.75
N GLN A 82 3.43 -4.58 -16.60
CA GLN A 82 4.72 -4.98 -17.17
C GLN A 82 5.85 -3.98 -16.86
N MET A 83 5.70 -3.19 -15.79
CA MET A 83 6.61 -2.10 -15.43
C MET A 83 6.80 -1.06 -16.55
N SER A 84 5.83 -0.91 -17.42
CA SER A 84 5.85 -0.02 -18.58
C SER A 84 4.81 1.09 -18.43
N THR A 85 5.25 2.33 -18.51
CA THR A 85 4.37 3.51 -18.49
C THR A 85 3.33 3.47 -19.61
N ALA A 86 3.71 3.05 -20.82
CA ALA A 86 2.80 2.96 -21.96
C ALA A 86 1.74 1.87 -21.76
N VAL A 87 2.15 0.67 -21.30
CA VAL A 87 1.22 -0.41 -20.98
C VAL A 87 0.29 -0.01 -19.83
N THR A 88 0.82 0.63 -18.79
CA THR A 88 0.00 1.13 -17.67
C THR A 88 -1.06 2.10 -18.14
N LEU A 89 -0.73 3.04 -19.02
CA LEU A 89 -1.71 3.99 -19.57
C LEU A 89 -2.82 3.29 -20.38
N GLU A 90 -2.45 2.32 -21.22
CA GLU A 90 -3.39 1.52 -22.00
C GLU A 90 -4.32 0.73 -21.07
N LYS A 91 -3.76 0.00 -20.11
CA LYS A 91 -4.51 -0.84 -19.15
C LYS A 91 -5.37 -0.02 -18.21
N ALA A 92 -4.90 1.16 -17.79
CA ALA A 92 -5.72 2.09 -17.01
C ALA A 92 -6.96 2.54 -17.78
N ARG A 93 -6.81 2.91 -19.06
CA ARG A 93 -7.93 3.28 -19.92
C ARG A 93 -8.91 2.12 -20.11
N GLN A 94 -8.41 0.90 -20.30
CA GLN A 94 -9.22 -0.30 -20.42
C GLN A 94 -10.07 -0.51 -19.17
N LEU A 95 -9.47 -0.50 -17.98
CA LEU A 95 -10.18 -0.64 -16.70
C LEU A 95 -11.22 0.46 -16.47
N LEU A 96 -10.89 1.70 -16.82
CA LEU A 96 -11.77 2.85 -16.58
C LEU A 96 -12.92 2.94 -17.57
N MET A 97 -12.69 2.69 -18.87
CA MET A 97 -13.66 2.96 -19.92
C MET A 97 -14.46 1.72 -20.34
N ARG A 98 -13.85 0.52 -20.29
CA ARG A 98 -14.52 -0.74 -20.63
C ARG A 98 -15.11 -1.44 -19.40
N ASP A 99 -14.29 -1.54 -18.34
CA ASP A 99 -14.66 -2.29 -17.15
C ASP A 99 -15.36 -1.42 -16.10
N GLU A 100 -15.36 -0.09 -16.28
CA GLU A 100 -16.03 0.93 -15.46
C GLU A 100 -15.65 0.84 -13.97
N VAL A 101 -14.36 0.63 -13.67
CA VAL A 101 -13.90 0.54 -12.28
C VAL A 101 -14.09 1.86 -11.54
N ALA A 102 -14.44 1.78 -10.26
CA ALA A 102 -14.68 2.94 -9.40
C ALA A 102 -13.39 3.64 -8.96
N MET A 103 -12.27 2.90 -8.87
CA MET A 103 -10.94 3.44 -8.55
C MET A 103 -9.85 2.56 -9.17
N LEU A 104 -8.63 3.12 -9.28
CA LEU A 104 -7.42 2.40 -9.66
C LEU A 104 -6.45 2.31 -8.48
N THR A 105 -5.75 1.17 -8.34
CA THR A 105 -4.68 1.00 -7.34
C THR A 105 -3.61 0.02 -7.82
N GLY A 106 -2.54 -0.18 -7.04
CA GLY A 106 -1.57 -1.26 -7.23
C GLY A 106 -0.28 -0.88 -7.93
N MET A 107 -0.19 0.30 -8.56
CA MET A 107 1.00 0.80 -9.23
C MET A 107 2.19 0.89 -8.26
N VAL A 108 3.39 0.62 -8.78
CA VAL A 108 4.62 0.64 -7.98
C VAL A 108 5.56 1.79 -8.38
N LEU A 109 5.66 2.09 -9.67
CA LEU A 109 6.56 3.13 -10.15
C LEU A 109 5.86 4.50 -10.20
N PRO A 110 6.57 5.62 -9.90
CA PRO A 110 6.01 6.96 -10.07
C PRO A 110 5.51 7.24 -11.49
N SER A 111 6.20 6.71 -12.51
CA SER A 111 5.77 6.84 -13.90
C SER A 111 4.46 6.10 -14.21
N GLU A 112 4.21 4.97 -13.56
CA GLU A 112 2.94 4.24 -13.65
C GLU A 112 1.81 5.03 -12.97
N ARG A 113 2.08 5.65 -11.82
CA ARG A 113 1.14 6.56 -11.14
C ARG A 113 0.72 7.71 -12.05
N GLU A 114 1.67 8.39 -12.70
CA GLU A 114 1.35 9.49 -13.61
C GLU A 114 0.54 9.01 -14.83
N ALA A 115 0.84 7.83 -15.38
CA ALA A 115 0.05 7.22 -16.45
C ALA A 115 -1.40 6.91 -16.01
N ALA A 116 -1.56 6.35 -14.82
CA ALA A 116 -2.88 6.09 -14.24
C ALA A 116 -3.66 7.38 -13.98
N LEU A 117 -3.02 8.43 -13.45
CA LEU A 117 -3.62 9.75 -13.25
C LEU A 117 -4.05 10.39 -14.58
N GLN A 118 -3.21 10.27 -15.63
CA GLN A 118 -3.57 10.75 -16.96
C GLN A 118 -4.86 10.09 -17.48
N ALA A 119 -4.98 8.78 -17.32
CA ALA A 119 -6.21 8.06 -17.71
C ALA A 119 -7.40 8.45 -16.83
N ALA A 120 -7.19 8.56 -15.51
CA ALA A 120 -8.23 8.84 -14.53
C ALA A 120 -8.85 10.24 -14.68
N LYS A 121 -8.10 11.23 -15.20
CA LYS A 121 -8.62 12.59 -15.48
C LYS A 121 -9.82 12.56 -16.44
N THR A 122 -9.79 11.70 -17.47
CA THR A 122 -10.89 11.58 -18.43
C THR A 122 -12.13 10.90 -17.82
N ALA A 123 -11.92 9.91 -16.95
CA ALA A 123 -12.99 9.13 -16.34
C ALA A 123 -13.48 9.70 -15.00
N ALA A 124 -12.84 10.74 -14.47
CA ALA A 124 -13.07 11.31 -13.15
C ALA A 124 -13.10 10.21 -12.05
N ARG A 125 -12.02 9.44 -11.92
CA ARG A 125 -11.91 8.34 -10.94
C ARG A 125 -10.69 8.52 -10.03
N LEU A 126 -10.81 7.99 -8.80
CA LEU A 126 -9.74 8.05 -7.83
C LEU A 126 -8.60 7.10 -8.21
N VAL A 127 -7.37 7.58 -8.06
CA VAL A 127 -6.14 6.79 -8.12
C VAL A 127 -5.59 6.66 -6.70
N VAL A 128 -5.44 5.44 -6.22
CA VAL A 128 -4.81 5.14 -4.93
C VAL A 128 -3.41 4.58 -5.20
N TYR A 129 -2.39 5.30 -4.74
CA TYR A 129 -0.99 4.92 -4.96
C TYR A 129 -0.41 4.26 -3.69
N PRO A 130 -0.19 2.94 -3.70
CA PRO A 130 0.18 2.18 -2.51
C PRO A 130 1.70 2.04 -2.31
N ASN A 131 2.48 3.00 -2.79
CA ASN A 131 3.93 2.97 -2.67
C ASN A 131 4.45 4.24 -2.00
N PHE A 132 5.75 4.22 -1.66
CA PHE A 132 6.45 5.41 -1.23
C PHE A 132 6.37 6.48 -2.31
N ASP A 133 6.12 7.71 -1.93
CA ASP A 133 6.08 8.79 -2.88
C ASP A 133 6.91 10.02 -2.46
N GLU A 134 7.09 10.92 -3.38
CA GLU A 134 7.84 12.15 -3.22
C GLU A 134 7.02 13.29 -2.60
N GLY A 135 5.74 13.05 -2.26
CA GLY A 135 4.81 14.08 -1.80
C GLY A 135 3.99 14.66 -2.95
N ARG A 136 3.68 13.86 -3.98
CA ARG A 136 2.85 14.24 -5.12
C ARG A 136 1.41 14.47 -4.68
N CYS A 137 0.89 15.69 -4.89
CA CYS A 137 -0.52 16.01 -4.68
C CYS A 137 -1.26 16.14 -6.00
N ASP A 138 -2.47 15.58 -6.05
CA ASP A 138 -3.38 15.70 -7.19
C ASP A 138 -4.82 15.51 -6.69
N PRO A 139 -5.80 16.25 -7.21
CA PRO A 139 -7.21 16.10 -6.81
C PRO A 139 -7.76 14.69 -6.97
N LEU A 140 -7.19 13.88 -7.87
CA LEU A 140 -7.60 12.49 -8.10
C LEU A 140 -6.72 11.46 -7.40
N LEU A 141 -5.72 11.88 -6.59
CA LEU A 141 -4.77 10.99 -5.94
C LEU A 141 -5.08 10.81 -4.46
N LEU A 142 -4.89 9.59 -3.98
CA LEU A 142 -4.68 9.25 -2.58
C LEU A 142 -3.41 8.39 -2.47
N SER A 143 -2.34 8.91 -1.88
CA SER A 143 -1.13 8.15 -1.57
C SER A 143 -1.26 7.46 -0.22
N THR A 144 -1.08 6.14 -0.19
CA THR A 144 -1.20 5.32 1.03
C THR A 144 0.14 4.82 1.57
N GLY A 145 1.23 5.00 0.81
CA GLY A 145 2.60 4.90 1.30
C GLY A 145 3.07 6.17 1.99
N LEU A 146 4.24 6.09 2.64
CA LEU A 146 4.86 7.27 3.26
C LEU A 146 5.50 8.17 2.20
N SER A 147 5.27 9.47 2.30
CA SER A 147 5.99 10.47 1.52
C SER A 147 7.44 10.63 2.02
N VAL A 148 8.29 11.29 1.22
CA VAL A 148 9.68 11.60 1.62
C VAL A 148 9.72 12.36 2.95
N ALA A 149 8.84 13.34 3.16
CA ALA A 149 8.79 14.10 4.42
C ALA A 149 8.45 13.19 5.63
N GLN A 150 7.57 12.23 5.44
CA GLN A 150 7.19 11.27 6.49
C GLN A 150 8.27 10.21 6.76
N ARG A 151 9.24 10.02 5.88
CA ARG A 151 10.35 9.04 6.05
C ARG A 151 11.64 9.69 6.51
N VAL A 152 12.08 10.76 5.86
CA VAL A 152 13.42 11.33 6.05
C VAL A 152 13.53 12.08 7.37
N GLU A 153 12.67 13.05 7.61
CA GLU A 153 12.77 13.90 8.81
C GLU A 153 12.67 13.10 10.11
N PRO A 154 11.70 12.16 10.30
CA PRO A 154 11.62 11.39 11.53
C PRO A 154 12.85 10.51 11.77
N LEU A 155 13.34 9.86 10.71
CA LEU A 155 14.50 8.98 10.82
C LEU A 155 15.76 9.77 11.15
N ILE A 156 16.00 10.89 10.48
CA ILE A 156 17.17 11.74 10.75
C ILE A 156 17.08 12.35 12.15
N THR A 157 15.92 12.86 12.56
CA THR A 157 15.69 13.37 13.93
C THR A 157 16.06 12.31 14.97
N TRP A 158 15.63 11.06 14.75
CA TRP A 158 15.91 9.97 15.66
C TRP A 158 17.41 9.60 15.67
N LEU A 159 18.04 9.48 14.49
CA LEU A 159 19.44 9.12 14.34
C LEU A 159 20.40 10.17 14.92
N MET A 160 20.00 11.44 14.92
CA MET A 160 20.80 12.56 15.40
C MET A 160 20.59 12.84 16.90
N ARG A 161 19.76 12.07 17.62
CA ARG A 161 19.63 12.18 19.09
C ARG A 161 21.02 12.00 19.71
N GLY A 162 21.42 12.94 20.55
CA GLY A 162 22.76 12.92 21.21
C GLY A 162 23.87 13.56 20.41
N GLY A 163 23.55 14.25 19.30
CA GLY A 163 24.51 15.05 18.52
C GLY A 163 24.47 14.75 17.01
N GLY A 164 24.88 15.74 16.23
CA GLY A 164 24.96 15.63 14.78
C GLY A 164 25.99 14.62 14.33
N LYS A 165 25.67 13.86 13.28
CA LYS A 165 26.50 12.79 12.72
C LYS A 165 26.86 13.08 11.26
N SER A 166 27.98 12.50 10.84
CA SER A 166 28.37 12.50 9.43
C SER A 166 27.67 11.38 8.67
N VAL A 167 27.12 11.71 7.51
CA VAL A 167 26.33 10.82 6.66
C VAL A 167 26.95 10.76 5.27
N SER A 168 27.08 9.58 4.68
CA SER A 168 27.29 9.39 3.25
C SER A 168 26.04 8.71 2.67
N ALA A 169 25.54 9.19 1.54
CA ALA A 169 24.34 8.66 0.91
C ALA A 169 24.69 7.89 -0.38
N VAL A 170 24.02 6.76 -0.58
CA VAL A 170 24.09 5.94 -1.80
C VAL A 170 22.67 5.81 -2.35
N VAL A 171 22.40 6.37 -3.50
CA VAL A 171 21.05 6.50 -4.03
C VAL A 171 20.97 6.17 -5.51
N SER A 172 19.88 5.53 -5.93
CA SER A 172 19.59 5.36 -7.36
C SER A 172 19.44 6.71 -8.05
N ASP A 173 20.06 6.86 -9.23
CA ASP A 173 20.05 8.09 -10.02
C ASP A 173 18.72 8.23 -10.78
N VAL A 174 17.69 8.65 -10.06
CA VAL A 174 16.34 8.90 -10.58
C VAL A 174 15.87 10.30 -10.20
N GLY A 175 14.96 10.85 -11.01
CA GLY A 175 14.51 12.24 -10.88
C GLY A 175 13.92 12.58 -9.51
N SER A 176 13.16 11.67 -8.90
CA SER A 176 12.58 11.86 -7.56
C SER A 176 13.66 11.96 -6.48
N ASN A 177 14.72 11.14 -6.56
CA ASN A 177 15.83 11.19 -5.60
C ASN A 177 16.60 12.51 -5.74
N ARG A 178 16.85 12.96 -6.98
CA ARG A 178 17.56 14.21 -7.23
C ARG A 178 16.78 15.43 -6.76
N LYS A 179 15.47 15.45 -7.01
CA LYS A 179 14.64 16.64 -6.81
C LYS A 179 14.05 16.73 -5.39
N VAL A 180 13.81 15.58 -4.74
CA VAL A 180 13.06 15.55 -3.48
C VAL A 180 13.82 14.85 -2.37
N LEU A 181 14.23 13.58 -2.54
CA LEU A 181 14.81 12.79 -1.45
C LEU A 181 16.12 13.38 -0.93
N VAL A 182 17.09 13.62 -1.81
CA VAL A 182 18.42 14.10 -1.38
C VAL A 182 18.37 15.51 -0.83
N PRO A 183 17.65 16.50 -1.42
CA PRO A 183 17.46 17.80 -0.80
C PRO A 183 16.78 17.73 0.58
N ALA A 184 15.80 16.85 0.76
CA ALA A 184 15.17 16.63 2.06
C ALA A 184 16.15 16.03 3.08
N LEU A 185 16.96 15.05 2.66
CA LEU A 185 17.99 14.43 3.50
C LEU A 185 19.04 15.46 3.94
N GLU A 186 19.56 16.26 3.01
CA GLU A 186 20.54 17.31 3.29
C GLU A 186 20.01 18.35 4.28
N THR A 187 18.78 18.78 4.04
CA THR A 187 18.08 19.75 4.92
C THR A 187 17.89 19.17 6.32
N ALA A 188 17.42 17.93 6.44
CA ALA A 188 17.20 17.29 7.74
C ALA A 188 18.52 17.06 8.47
N VAL A 189 19.56 16.54 7.80
CA VAL A 189 20.88 16.34 8.39
C VAL A 189 21.48 17.65 8.92
N SER A 190 21.44 18.72 8.12
CA SER A 190 21.94 20.04 8.51
C SER A 190 21.16 20.64 9.69
N ARG A 191 19.82 20.53 9.68
CA ARG A 191 18.94 21.04 10.75
C ARG A 191 19.29 20.43 12.12
N HIS A 192 19.70 19.17 12.12
CA HIS A 192 20.09 18.46 13.35
C HIS A 192 21.60 18.49 13.64
N GLY A 193 22.33 19.43 13.04
CA GLY A 193 23.77 19.64 13.30
C GLY A 193 24.67 18.55 12.72
N GLY A 194 24.15 17.69 11.83
CA GLY A 194 24.91 16.69 11.11
C GLY A 194 25.57 17.26 9.85
N ARG A 195 26.29 16.42 9.13
CA ARG A 195 26.93 16.77 7.87
C ARG A 195 26.76 15.64 6.84
N LEU A 196 26.17 15.97 5.69
CA LEU A 196 26.17 15.09 4.52
C LEU A 196 27.53 15.22 3.83
N LEU A 197 28.36 14.17 3.89
CA LEU A 197 29.72 14.18 3.37
C LEU A 197 29.73 14.04 1.86
N ASN A 198 28.94 13.10 1.34
CA ASN A 198 28.85 12.81 -0.09
C ASN A 198 27.53 12.12 -0.46
N VAL A 199 27.13 12.28 -1.73
CA VAL A 199 26.03 11.55 -2.35
C VAL A 199 26.57 10.79 -3.55
N TYR A 200 26.50 9.47 -3.48
CA TYR A 200 26.89 8.56 -4.55
C TYR A 200 25.67 8.20 -5.37
N TRP A 201 25.60 8.75 -6.59
CA TRP A 201 24.53 8.51 -7.54
C TRP A 201 24.82 7.24 -8.32
N LEU A 202 23.91 6.28 -8.28
CA LEU A 202 24.05 4.98 -8.94
C LEU A 202 23.11 4.88 -10.13
N PRO A 203 23.63 4.62 -11.33
CA PRO A 203 22.80 4.27 -12.47
C PRO A 203 21.90 3.07 -12.15
N PHE A 204 20.69 3.08 -12.68
CA PHE A 204 19.79 1.94 -12.55
C PHE A 204 20.42 0.70 -13.22
N GLY A 205 20.40 -0.44 -12.55
CA GLY A 205 21.07 -1.66 -13.01
C GLY A 205 22.48 -1.87 -12.43
N THR A 206 22.98 -0.98 -11.57
CA THR A 206 24.26 -1.17 -10.89
C THR A 206 24.25 -2.46 -10.07
N ARG A 207 25.32 -3.29 -10.19
CA ARG A 207 25.48 -4.56 -9.46
C ARG A 207 26.82 -4.64 -8.72
N ASP A 208 27.77 -3.80 -9.06
CA ASP A 208 29.07 -3.70 -8.39
C ASP A 208 29.18 -2.36 -7.64
N TYR A 209 29.25 -2.45 -6.32
CA TYR A 209 29.33 -1.31 -5.42
C TYR A 209 30.73 -1.14 -4.81
N GLY A 210 31.71 -1.99 -5.19
CA GLY A 210 33.03 -2.03 -4.58
C GLY A 210 33.74 -0.68 -4.55
N ALA A 211 33.80 0.03 -5.67
CA ALA A 211 34.43 1.35 -5.76
C ALA A 211 33.76 2.41 -4.87
N VAL A 212 32.43 2.37 -4.77
CA VAL A 212 31.66 3.27 -3.89
C VAL A 212 31.94 2.94 -2.42
N LEU A 213 31.92 1.66 -2.04
CA LEU A 213 32.18 1.21 -0.67
C LEU A 213 33.59 1.55 -0.23
N GLN A 214 34.60 1.42 -1.10
CA GLN A 214 35.98 1.85 -0.80
C GLN A 214 36.06 3.35 -0.51
N ARG A 215 35.39 4.20 -1.31
CA ARG A 215 35.36 5.65 -1.07
C ARG A 215 34.66 6.00 0.25
N ILE A 216 33.55 5.32 0.56
CA ILE A 216 32.85 5.49 1.84
C ILE A 216 33.74 5.07 3.02
N ALA A 217 34.45 3.93 2.90
CA ALA A 217 35.36 3.47 3.92
C ALA A 217 36.50 4.47 4.20
N ALA A 218 37.04 5.11 3.15
CA ALA A 218 38.06 6.15 3.27
C ALA A 218 37.55 7.43 3.96
N GLN A 219 36.28 7.78 3.78
CA GLN A 219 35.63 8.95 4.41
C GLN A 219 35.25 8.73 5.87
N GLN A 220 35.08 7.47 6.30
CA GLN A 220 34.66 7.09 7.65
C GLN A 220 33.44 7.84 8.17
N PRO A 221 32.30 7.87 7.44
CA PRO A 221 31.08 8.45 7.95
C PRO A 221 30.58 7.66 9.17
N GLN A 222 29.75 8.27 10.01
CA GLN A 222 29.08 7.55 11.09
C GLN A 222 27.87 6.76 10.59
N LEU A 223 27.20 7.29 9.55
CA LEU A 223 26.03 6.68 8.94
C LEU A 223 26.22 6.51 7.43
N VAL A 224 25.75 5.40 6.89
CA VAL A 224 25.58 5.21 5.44
C VAL A 224 24.09 5.06 5.17
N TRP A 225 23.52 6.09 4.55
CA TRP A 225 22.13 6.08 4.06
C TRP A 225 22.10 5.42 2.70
N HIS A 226 21.18 4.48 2.47
CA HIS A 226 20.91 4.01 1.12
C HIS A 226 19.43 4.11 0.75
N SER A 227 19.18 4.52 -0.49
CA SER A 227 17.87 4.52 -1.15
C SER A 227 18.05 3.97 -2.56
N ILE A 228 18.23 2.66 -2.66
CA ILE A 228 18.47 1.92 -3.90
C ILE A 228 17.19 1.18 -4.27
N GLY A 229 16.59 1.55 -5.40
CA GLY A 229 15.26 1.06 -5.79
C GLY A 229 15.29 -0.26 -6.57
N ASP A 230 16.38 -0.56 -7.28
CA ASP A 230 16.45 -1.71 -8.20
C ASP A 230 17.15 -2.93 -7.61
N ASP A 231 18.26 -2.76 -6.88
CA ASP A 231 18.97 -3.89 -6.26
C ASP A 231 19.59 -3.54 -4.89
N PRO A 232 18.78 -3.24 -3.88
CA PRO A 232 19.27 -2.99 -2.52
C PRO A 232 19.88 -4.25 -1.89
N VAL A 233 19.48 -5.44 -2.34
CA VAL A 233 19.96 -6.73 -1.80
C VAL A 233 21.47 -6.90 -2.04
N THR A 234 21.91 -6.72 -3.28
CA THR A 234 23.34 -6.84 -3.65
C THR A 234 24.17 -5.77 -2.93
N PHE A 235 23.66 -4.52 -2.86
CA PHE A 235 24.34 -3.47 -2.10
C PHE A 235 24.56 -3.86 -0.64
N VAL A 236 23.52 -4.30 0.06
CA VAL A 236 23.60 -4.67 1.48
C VAL A 236 24.55 -5.86 1.70
N LYS A 237 24.53 -6.86 0.81
CA LYS A 237 25.46 -7.99 0.87
C LYS A 237 26.92 -7.55 0.68
N GLN A 238 27.21 -6.69 -0.30
CA GLN A 238 28.54 -6.15 -0.51
C GLN A 238 28.95 -5.25 0.66
N TYR A 239 28.05 -4.40 1.18
CA TYR A 239 28.29 -3.60 2.37
C TYR A 239 28.80 -4.46 3.55
N ARG A 240 28.18 -5.58 3.78
CA ARG A 240 28.58 -6.53 4.83
C ARG A 240 29.90 -7.22 4.51
N SER A 241 30.11 -7.66 3.26
CA SER A 241 31.35 -8.36 2.84
C SER A 241 32.57 -7.45 2.88
N PHE A 242 32.40 -6.14 2.69
CA PHE A 242 33.47 -5.13 2.88
C PHE A 242 33.74 -4.80 4.36
N ALA A 243 33.08 -5.49 5.29
CA ALA A 243 33.19 -5.25 6.73
C ALA A 243 33.03 -3.77 7.12
N MET A 244 32.09 -3.08 6.45
CA MET A 244 31.83 -1.66 6.68
C MET A 244 31.40 -1.44 8.15
N ARG A 245 32.02 -0.45 8.81
CA ARG A 245 31.75 -0.12 10.22
C ARG A 245 30.60 0.89 10.43
N PRO A 246 30.35 1.86 9.52
CA PRO A 246 29.27 2.82 9.71
C PRO A 246 27.92 2.14 9.92
N GLN A 247 27.01 2.78 10.66
CA GLN A 247 25.64 2.28 10.78
C GLN A 247 24.94 2.36 9.42
N LEU A 248 24.47 1.22 8.92
CA LEU A 248 23.69 1.17 7.70
C LEU A 248 22.26 1.64 7.98
N VAL A 249 21.76 2.55 7.14
CA VAL A 249 20.44 3.19 7.27
C VAL A 249 19.70 3.15 5.94
N THR A 250 18.40 2.90 5.97
CA THR A 250 17.55 2.95 4.76
C THR A 250 16.22 3.62 5.02
N ASP A 251 15.70 4.30 4.03
CA ASP A 251 14.34 4.84 4.04
C ASP A 251 13.30 3.86 3.47
N ILE A 252 13.72 2.64 3.12
CA ILE A 252 12.87 1.57 2.59
C ILE A 252 13.20 0.27 3.36
N ALA A 253 12.61 0.11 4.54
CA ALA A 253 12.84 -1.06 5.38
C ALA A 253 11.65 -2.02 5.34
N HIS A 254 11.91 -3.30 5.17
CA HIS A 254 10.90 -4.37 5.27
C HIS A 254 11.53 -5.76 5.37
N GLU A 255 10.79 -6.70 5.94
CA GLU A 255 11.22 -8.09 6.23
C GLU A 255 11.62 -8.86 4.96
N SER A 256 10.94 -8.62 3.85
CA SER A 256 11.28 -9.24 2.56
C SER A 256 12.70 -8.89 2.09
N LEU A 257 13.14 -7.64 2.30
CA LEU A 257 14.50 -7.22 2.01
C LEU A 257 15.49 -7.92 2.97
N SER A 258 15.17 -7.94 4.26
CA SER A 258 16.00 -8.61 5.27
C SER A 258 16.24 -10.08 4.91
N ILE A 259 15.20 -10.84 4.59
CA ILE A 259 15.28 -12.23 4.17
C ILE A 259 16.15 -12.39 2.91
N ALA A 260 15.95 -11.54 1.89
CA ALA A 260 16.70 -11.62 0.64
C ALA A 260 18.21 -11.35 0.83
N THR A 261 18.59 -10.59 1.86
CA THR A 261 19.99 -10.33 2.20
C THR A 261 20.65 -11.48 2.93
N ALA A 262 19.91 -12.51 3.36
CA ALA A 262 20.41 -13.68 4.09
C ALA A 262 21.24 -13.29 5.34
N GLY A 263 20.69 -12.36 6.16
CA GLY A 263 21.32 -11.89 7.39
C GLY A 263 22.32 -10.73 7.21
N ALA A 264 22.67 -10.35 5.98
CA ALA A 264 23.59 -9.22 5.77
C ALA A 264 23.03 -7.87 6.25
N SER A 265 21.72 -7.72 6.33
CA SER A 265 21.05 -6.52 6.84
C SER A 265 20.97 -6.44 8.37
N THR A 266 21.36 -7.49 9.11
CA THR A 266 21.27 -7.50 10.59
C THR A 266 21.92 -6.25 11.18
N GLY A 267 21.16 -5.55 12.04
CA GLY A 267 21.57 -4.29 12.66
C GLY A 267 21.32 -3.04 11.81
N ALA A 268 20.93 -3.17 10.53
CA ALA A 268 20.53 -2.02 9.72
C ALA A 268 19.28 -1.35 10.31
N ILE A 269 19.24 -0.02 10.31
CA ILE A 269 18.11 0.77 10.78
C ILE A 269 17.34 1.32 9.59
N GLY A 270 16.03 1.31 9.68
CA GLY A 270 15.22 1.91 8.62
C GLY A 270 13.81 2.28 9.06
N VAL A 271 13.06 2.88 8.14
CA VAL A 271 11.69 3.32 8.39
C VAL A 271 10.70 2.63 7.49
N SER A 272 9.49 2.46 8.03
CA SER A 272 8.31 2.02 7.30
C SER A 272 7.04 2.50 8.01
N SER A 273 5.92 2.57 7.29
CA SER A 273 4.60 2.67 7.93
C SER A 273 4.16 1.34 8.54
N TYR A 274 4.67 0.24 8.01
CA TYR A 274 4.27 -1.10 8.36
C TYR A 274 5.47 -2.04 8.46
N PHE A 275 5.55 -2.75 9.57
CA PHE A 275 6.38 -3.94 9.78
C PHE A 275 5.48 -5.10 10.19
N MET A 276 5.81 -6.31 9.77
CA MET A 276 5.07 -7.51 10.18
C MET A 276 5.13 -7.75 11.69
N SER A 277 6.15 -7.21 12.36
CA SER A 277 6.35 -7.28 13.81
C SER A 277 5.46 -6.33 14.63
N ILE A 278 4.54 -5.58 14.02
CA ILE A 278 3.57 -4.77 14.75
C ILE A 278 2.68 -5.69 15.59
N ASP A 279 2.77 -5.54 16.92
CA ASP A 279 2.00 -6.33 17.87
C ASP A 279 0.62 -5.69 18.09
N SER A 280 -0.35 -6.10 17.28
CA SER A 280 -1.76 -5.72 17.42
C SER A 280 -2.68 -6.83 16.92
N ALA A 281 -3.87 -6.91 17.49
CA ALA A 281 -4.87 -7.90 17.10
C ALA A 281 -5.27 -7.75 15.62
N GLU A 282 -5.34 -6.51 15.13
CA GLU A 282 -5.62 -6.19 13.72
C GLU A 282 -4.54 -6.77 12.81
N ASN A 283 -3.25 -6.54 13.15
CA ASN A 283 -2.14 -7.04 12.36
C ASN A 283 -2.05 -8.57 12.37
N HIS A 284 -2.23 -9.18 13.52
CA HIS A 284 -2.20 -10.66 13.64
C HIS A 284 -3.31 -11.31 12.80
N ARG A 285 -4.54 -10.76 12.83
CA ARG A 285 -5.65 -11.25 11.98
C ARG A 285 -5.34 -11.07 10.48
N PHE A 286 -4.82 -9.90 10.12
CA PHE A 286 -4.44 -9.59 8.74
C PHE A 286 -3.36 -10.54 8.22
N LEU A 287 -2.28 -10.74 8.97
CA LEU A 287 -1.19 -11.66 8.62
C LEU A 287 -1.65 -13.11 8.51
N ALA A 288 -2.52 -13.56 9.41
CA ALA A 288 -3.10 -14.91 9.37
C ALA A 288 -3.92 -15.13 8.09
N ARG A 289 -4.77 -14.17 7.72
CA ARG A 289 -5.59 -14.22 6.51
C ARG A 289 -4.74 -14.14 5.24
N TYR A 290 -3.75 -13.25 5.22
CA TYR A 290 -2.79 -13.18 4.10
C TYR A 290 -2.05 -14.51 3.94
N THR A 291 -1.57 -15.09 5.04
CA THR A 291 -0.87 -16.38 5.03
C THR A 291 -1.74 -17.51 4.50
N ALA A 292 -3.01 -17.58 4.92
CA ALA A 292 -3.96 -18.58 4.41
C ALA A 292 -4.18 -18.43 2.90
N ARG A 293 -4.23 -17.20 2.38
CA ARG A 293 -4.40 -16.92 0.95
C ARG A 293 -3.20 -17.33 0.11
N VAL A 294 -1.98 -17.17 0.61
CA VAL A 294 -0.73 -17.51 -0.10
C VAL A 294 -0.17 -18.89 0.31
N ALA A 295 -0.97 -19.71 1.00
CA ALA A 295 -0.52 -21.00 1.54
C ALA A 295 0.03 -21.95 0.46
N ASP A 296 -0.54 -21.90 -0.76
CA ASP A 296 -0.13 -22.74 -1.89
C ASP A 296 1.09 -22.21 -2.64
N THR A 297 1.61 -21.05 -2.22
CA THR A 297 2.78 -20.45 -2.87
C THR A 297 4.06 -20.79 -2.08
N ARG A 298 5.22 -20.77 -2.77
CA ARG A 298 6.54 -20.89 -2.13
C ARG A 298 6.99 -19.56 -1.49
N ALA A 299 6.06 -18.81 -0.91
CA ALA A 299 6.37 -17.55 -0.24
C ALA A 299 7.30 -17.79 0.95
N PRO A 300 8.36 -16.99 1.14
CA PRO A 300 9.16 -17.03 2.35
C PRO A 300 8.29 -16.81 3.57
N ARG A 301 8.74 -17.34 4.71
CA ARG A 301 8.03 -17.21 5.97
C ARG A 301 8.86 -16.47 7.01
N LEU A 302 8.16 -15.76 7.88
CA LEU A 302 8.68 -15.17 9.10
C LEU A 302 7.82 -15.65 10.26
N GLY A 303 8.38 -16.55 11.09
CA GLY A 303 7.59 -17.27 12.06
C GLY A 303 6.41 -18.02 11.41
N PRO A 304 5.18 -17.89 11.93
CA PRO A 304 4.01 -18.57 11.37
C PRO A 304 3.50 -17.92 10.07
N TYR A 305 3.93 -16.72 9.72
CA TYR A 305 3.33 -15.93 8.66
C TYR A 305 4.11 -15.96 7.34
N ALA A 306 3.38 -15.94 6.22
CA ALA A 306 3.97 -15.66 4.92
C ALA A 306 4.47 -14.21 4.85
N VAL A 307 5.66 -14.02 4.27
CA VAL A 307 6.26 -12.69 4.21
C VAL A 307 5.53 -11.81 3.19
N MET A 308 5.10 -10.67 3.68
CA MET A 308 4.40 -9.64 2.92
C MET A 308 5.29 -8.39 2.77
N LEU A 309 5.10 -7.68 1.66
CA LEU A 309 5.72 -6.37 1.47
C LEU A 309 4.78 -5.25 1.98
N PRO A 310 5.31 -4.14 2.49
CA PRO A 310 4.51 -2.99 2.94
C PRO A 310 3.52 -2.46 1.88
N HIS A 311 3.88 -2.57 0.60
CA HIS A 311 3.02 -2.20 -0.54
C HIS A 311 1.65 -2.89 -0.51
N GLY A 312 1.61 -4.16 -0.11
CA GLY A 312 0.36 -4.90 0.03
C GLY A 312 -0.53 -4.33 1.12
N GLU A 313 0.04 -4.01 2.29
CA GLU A 313 -0.72 -3.38 3.36
C GLU A 313 -1.19 -1.98 2.95
N CYS A 314 -0.37 -1.21 2.20
CA CYS A 314 -0.77 0.07 1.62
C CYS A 314 -1.94 -0.08 0.64
N THR A 315 -1.94 -1.14 -0.20
CA THR A 315 -3.05 -1.46 -1.12
C THR A 315 -4.32 -1.81 -0.35
N TYR A 316 -4.21 -2.67 0.66
CA TYR A 316 -5.32 -3.02 1.55
C TYR A 316 -5.89 -1.76 2.22
N ALA A 317 -5.05 -0.93 2.81
CA ALA A 317 -5.42 0.32 3.46
C ALA A 317 -6.18 1.26 2.49
N GLY A 318 -5.68 1.40 1.27
CA GLY A 318 -6.28 2.26 0.26
C GLY A 318 -7.69 1.84 -0.13
N ILE A 319 -7.92 0.53 -0.33
CA ILE A 319 -9.25 0.00 -0.65
C ILE A 319 -10.20 0.16 0.54
N ARG A 320 -9.73 -0.06 1.77
CA ARG A 320 -10.53 0.12 3.00
C ARG A 320 -10.93 1.58 3.20
N LEU A 321 -9.99 2.52 2.99
CA LEU A 321 -10.25 3.96 3.07
C LEU A 321 -11.24 4.42 1.99
N PHE A 322 -11.04 3.98 0.74
CA PHE A 322 -11.98 4.25 -0.34
C PHE A 322 -13.38 3.75 -0.03
N ALA A 323 -13.51 2.50 0.40
CA ALA A 323 -14.81 1.90 0.68
C ALA A 323 -15.52 2.61 1.83
N GLN A 324 -14.82 2.96 2.91
CA GLN A 324 -15.43 3.72 3.99
C GLN A 324 -15.87 5.11 3.53
N ALA A 325 -15.00 5.83 2.80
CA ALA A 325 -15.33 7.16 2.29
C ALA A 325 -16.52 7.14 1.30
N ALA A 326 -16.57 6.13 0.43
CA ALA A 326 -17.68 5.96 -0.50
C ALA A 326 -18.98 5.59 0.23
N GLN A 327 -18.90 4.79 1.30
CA GLN A 327 -20.05 4.47 2.15
C GLN A 327 -20.57 5.72 2.87
N ASP A 328 -19.67 6.52 3.45
CA ASP A 328 -20.03 7.77 4.15
C ASP A 328 -20.60 8.83 3.19
N ALA A 329 -20.08 8.86 1.97
CA ALA A 329 -20.58 9.74 0.90
C ALA A 329 -21.86 9.26 0.22
N GLY A 330 -22.26 7.99 0.40
CA GLY A 330 -23.34 7.36 -0.38
C GLY A 330 -23.06 7.27 -1.88
N SER A 331 -21.79 7.37 -2.30
CA SER A 331 -21.41 7.52 -3.71
C SER A 331 -19.98 7.05 -3.97
N VAL A 332 -19.71 6.53 -5.16
CA VAL A 332 -18.36 6.22 -5.65
C VAL A 332 -17.76 7.34 -6.51
N GLU A 333 -18.49 8.44 -6.70
CA GLU A 333 -18.00 9.58 -7.48
C GLU A 333 -16.83 10.26 -6.78
N VAL A 334 -15.77 10.54 -7.53
CA VAL A 334 -14.48 10.95 -6.96
C VAL A 334 -14.56 12.18 -6.06
N MET A 335 -15.35 13.18 -6.42
CA MET A 335 -15.44 14.41 -5.60
C MET A 335 -16.15 14.17 -4.28
N HIS A 336 -17.18 13.32 -4.25
CA HIS A 336 -17.87 12.92 -3.03
C HIS A 336 -16.94 12.09 -2.13
N VAL A 337 -16.25 11.11 -2.73
CA VAL A 337 -15.26 10.27 -2.03
C VAL A 337 -14.12 11.12 -1.46
N LYS A 338 -13.56 12.05 -2.23
CA LYS A 338 -12.48 12.94 -1.77
C LYS A 338 -12.92 13.83 -0.60
N THR A 339 -14.13 14.33 -0.65
CA THR A 339 -14.70 15.10 0.47
C THR A 339 -14.82 14.24 1.73
N ALA A 340 -15.33 13.02 1.61
CA ALA A 340 -15.46 12.09 2.74
C ALA A 340 -14.09 11.56 3.23
N LEU A 341 -13.09 11.44 2.36
CA LEU A 341 -11.72 11.08 2.75
C LEU A 341 -11.07 12.14 3.66
N SER A 342 -11.47 13.40 3.54
CA SER A 342 -10.90 14.49 4.35
C SER A 342 -11.17 14.26 5.84
N GLY A 343 -10.10 13.96 6.58
CA GLY A 343 -10.17 13.74 8.02
C GLY A 343 -10.68 12.37 8.46
N ILE A 344 -10.94 11.44 7.53
CA ILE A 344 -11.29 10.05 7.85
C ILE A 344 -10.16 9.37 8.63
N SER A 345 -10.50 8.43 9.52
CA SER A 345 -9.54 7.63 10.27
C SER A 345 -10.06 6.22 10.49
N LEU A 346 -9.23 5.21 10.19
CA LEU A 346 -9.51 3.79 10.39
C LEU A 346 -8.42 3.13 11.24
N ASN A 347 -8.80 2.06 11.96
CA ASN A 347 -7.83 1.16 12.55
C ASN A 347 -7.48 0.08 11.52
N LEU A 348 -6.24 0.07 11.07
CA LEU A 348 -5.72 -0.82 10.03
C LEU A 348 -4.55 -1.65 10.59
N PRO A 349 -4.02 -2.64 9.87
CA PRO A 349 -2.89 -3.46 10.35
C PRO A 349 -1.67 -2.63 10.81
N ARG A 350 -1.41 -1.50 10.13
CA ARG A 350 -0.38 -0.53 10.53
C ARG A 350 -0.78 0.32 11.75
N GLY A 351 -1.97 0.16 12.32
CA GLY A 351 -2.56 0.97 13.39
C GLY A 351 -3.46 2.09 12.86
N LYS A 352 -3.73 3.07 13.72
CA LYS A 352 -4.60 4.20 13.37
C LYS A 352 -4.04 4.96 12.17
N THR A 353 -4.82 4.98 11.10
CA THR A 353 -4.47 5.60 9.82
C THR A 353 -5.57 6.59 9.45
N GLY A 354 -5.19 7.85 9.35
CA GLY A 354 -6.05 8.93 8.89
C GLY A 354 -5.73 9.33 7.46
N VAL A 355 -6.48 10.30 6.94
CA VAL A 355 -6.20 10.97 5.67
C VAL A 355 -6.05 12.46 5.93
N SER A 356 -5.14 13.11 5.22
CA SER A 356 -4.92 14.56 5.28
C SER A 356 -6.21 15.33 4.94
N ARG A 357 -6.31 16.58 5.38
CA ARG A 357 -7.49 17.41 5.05
C ARG A 357 -7.66 17.65 3.55
N ALA A 358 -6.57 17.60 2.78
CA ALA A 358 -6.63 17.67 1.31
C ALA A 358 -7.12 16.36 0.67
N GLY A 359 -7.21 15.27 1.44
CA GLY A 359 -7.66 13.97 0.95
C GLY A 359 -6.66 13.28 0.01
N ASP A 360 -5.39 13.64 0.03
CA ASP A 360 -4.38 13.21 -0.94
C ASP A 360 -3.31 12.26 -0.38
N HIS A 361 -3.11 12.26 0.94
CA HIS A 361 -2.14 11.39 1.60
C HIS A 361 -2.68 10.82 2.90
N VAL A 362 -2.22 9.63 3.25
CA VAL A 362 -2.48 9.08 4.58
C VAL A 362 -1.63 9.77 5.64
N THR A 363 -2.20 9.85 6.84
CA THR A 363 -1.50 10.22 8.06
C THR A 363 -1.46 9.01 8.98
N CYS A 364 -0.26 8.50 9.23
CA CYS A 364 -0.04 7.33 10.09
C CYS A 364 1.29 7.47 10.83
N MET A 365 1.56 6.55 11.72
CA MET A 365 2.85 6.50 12.41
C MET A 365 3.95 6.10 11.44
N THR A 366 5.06 6.80 11.48
CA THR A 366 6.33 6.36 10.90
C THR A 366 7.07 5.54 11.95
N ARG A 367 7.36 4.29 11.63
CA ARG A 367 8.06 3.38 12.54
C ARG A 367 9.52 3.28 12.16
N ILE A 368 10.37 3.35 13.18
CA ILE A 368 11.80 3.13 13.05
C ILE A 368 12.08 1.73 13.58
N GLY A 369 12.66 0.89 12.73
CA GLY A 369 12.94 -0.50 13.05
C GLY A 369 14.41 -0.85 12.79
N GLN A 370 14.89 -1.85 13.52
CA GLN A 370 16.21 -2.45 13.31
C GLN A 370 16.06 -3.90 12.87
N ALA A 371 16.70 -4.24 11.76
CA ALA A 371 16.71 -5.60 11.23
C ALA A 371 17.41 -6.57 12.22
N GLN A 372 16.74 -7.67 12.53
CA GLN A 372 17.21 -8.71 13.45
C GLN A 372 17.82 -9.91 12.68
N ALA A 373 18.52 -10.77 13.39
CA ALA A 373 19.15 -11.96 12.83
C ALA A 373 18.13 -12.99 12.29
N ASP A 374 16.91 -12.98 12.82
CA ASP A 374 15.80 -13.81 12.36
C ASP A 374 15.01 -13.19 11.19
N ASN A 375 15.52 -12.08 10.64
CA ASN A 375 14.92 -11.26 9.58
C ASN A 375 13.65 -10.48 9.96
N SER A 376 13.26 -10.46 11.23
CA SER A 376 12.25 -9.55 11.75
C SER A 376 12.80 -8.14 11.93
N PHE A 377 11.94 -7.20 12.27
CA PHE A 377 12.34 -5.86 12.71
C PHE A 377 11.94 -5.63 14.16
N ALA A 378 12.91 -5.30 15.01
CA ALA A 378 12.62 -4.74 16.32
C ALA A 378 12.20 -3.27 16.15
N LEU A 379 11.02 -2.92 16.63
CA LEU A 379 10.53 -1.55 16.60
C LEU A 379 11.26 -0.74 17.68
N LEU A 380 12.07 0.24 17.24
CA LEU A 380 12.86 1.11 18.12
C LEU A 380 12.10 2.36 18.54
N ASP A 381 11.27 2.91 17.63
CA ASP A 381 10.45 4.09 17.88
C ASP A 381 9.26 4.17 16.90
N SER A 382 8.27 4.98 17.26
CA SER A 382 7.13 5.29 16.42
C SER A 382 6.83 6.78 16.52
N VAL A 383 6.96 7.50 15.42
CA VAL A 383 6.86 8.96 15.35
C VAL A 383 5.65 9.38 14.52
N GLY A 384 4.92 10.36 14.96
CA GLY A 384 3.82 10.94 14.20
C GLY A 384 2.45 10.87 14.88
N PRO A 385 1.34 10.98 14.16
CA PRO A 385 1.30 11.07 12.69
C PRO A 385 1.91 12.36 12.16
N ILE A 386 2.71 12.23 11.08
CA ILE A 386 3.32 13.37 10.41
C ILE A 386 2.47 13.74 9.20
N LEU A 387 2.15 15.02 9.08
CA LEU A 387 1.42 15.53 7.93
C LEU A 387 2.35 15.55 6.71
N PRO A 388 1.91 14.98 5.58
CA PRO A 388 2.65 15.11 4.34
C PRO A 388 2.64 16.56 3.85
N THR A 389 3.69 16.94 3.14
CA THR A 389 3.76 18.22 2.44
C THR A 389 3.69 17.97 0.95
N CYS A 390 2.83 18.72 0.25
CA CYS A 390 2.80 18.67 -1.20
C CYS A 390 4.10 19.22 -1.78
N GLN A 391 4.71 18.45 -2.64
CA GLN A 391 5.79 18.90 -3.51
C GLN A 391 5.14 19.21 -4.86
N GLY A 392 5.13 20.50 -5.22
CA GLY A 392 4.51 21.00 -6.45
C GLY A 392 5.23 20.60 -7.73
#